data_50dbb1bc0e78f3eea4f55f32d3405d95
#
_entry.id   50dbb1bc0e78f3eea4f55f32d3405d95
#
_cell.length_a   1.000
_cell.length_b   1.000
_cell.length_c   1.000
_cell.angle_alpha   90.00
_cell.angle_beta   90.00
_cell.angle_gamma   90.00
#
_symmetry.space_group_name_H-M   'P 1'
#
loop_
_entity.id
_entity.type
_entity.pdbx_description
1 polymer ?
#
loop_
_entity_poly.entity_id
_entity_poly.type
_entity_poly.pdbx_seq_one_letter_code
_entity_poly.pdbx_strand_id
1 'polypeptide(L)'
;LIFLIPLLYFHFVAKINKVHLSTCYIVLFLIILQGIIGWYMVKSGLVNKVSVSHYRLSIHLFMAFIIICIIFWEILNVKRNSLKKFFLNKKENYFFYFLFFIIFLQIILGAFVSGLDAGKIYQTWPLMNYSYFPNDVSIDNFKNLFDFDSHGLIQFYHRNIAYLITIYV
;
A
#
# COMPACT_ATOMS: atom_id res chain seq x y z
N LEU A 1 1.28 14.61 -17.10
CA LEU A 1 1.13 16.02 -17.53
C LEU A 1 0.57 16.91 -16.41
N ILE A 2 -0.51 16.51 -15.69
CA ILE A 2 -1.15 17.31 -14.63
C ILE A 2 -0.16 17.70 -13.50
N PHE A 3 0.76 16.83 -13.13
CA PHE A 3 1.80 17.11 -12.14
C PHE A 3 3.00 17.88 -12.74
N LEU A 4 3.40 17.51 -13.95
CA LEU A 4 4.60 18.04 -14.58
C LEU A 4 4.48 19.53 -14.96
N ILE A 5 3.33 19.94 -15.52
CA ILE A 5 3.12 21.33 -15.95
C ILE A 5 3.21 22.32 -14.78
N PRO A 6 2.48 22.13 -13.65
CA PRO A 6 2.65 22.99 -12.48
C PRO A 6 4.07 22.97 -11.92
N LEU A 7 4.73 21.80 -11.87
CA LEU A 7 6.10 21.69 -11.37
C LEU A 7 7.05 22.57 -12.20
N LEU A 8 6.99 22.50 -13.54
CA LEU A 8 7.82 23.32 -14.42
C LEU A 8 7.52 24.81 -14.27
N TYR A 9 6.25 25.18 -14.21
CA TYR A 9 5.85 26.56 -13.97
C TYR A 9 6.45 27.09 -12.66
N PHE A 10 6.29 26.37 -11.56
CA PHE A 10 6.82 26.76 -10.27
C PHE A 10 8.34 26.73 -10.20
N HIS A 11 8.99 25.87 -10.95
CA HIS A 11 10.45 25.81 -11.03
C HIS A 11 11.03 27.06 -11.72
N PHE A 12 10.43 27.52 -12.84
CA PHE A 12 11.00 28.59 -13.67
C PHE A 12 10.46 29.98 -13.32
N VAL A 13 9.21 30.10 -12.88
CA VAL A 13 8.51 31.39 -12.71
C VAL A 13 8.37 31.77 -11.25
N ALA A 14 8.02 30.85 -10.37
CA ALA A 14 7.81 31.12 -8.96
C ALA A 14 9.01 30.67 -8.13
N LYS A 15 9.50 31.57 -7.25
CA LYS A 15 10.59 31.23 -6.32
C LYS A 15 10.08 30.32 -5.20
N ILE A 16 10.06 29.01 -5.44
CA ILE A 16 9.77 28.02 -4.39
C ILE A 16 11.03 27.73 -3.58
N ASN A 17 10.85 27.43 -2.29
CA ASN A 17 11.94 26.95 -1.45
C ASN A 17 12.53 25.66 -2.02
N LYS A 18 13.88 25.57 -2.07
CA LYS A 18 14.61 24.41 -2.61
C LYS A 18 14.19 23.08 -1.98
N VAL A 19 13.78 23.08 -0.71
CA VAL A 19 13.33 21.86 -0.02
C VAL A 19 12.02 21.35 -0.61
N HIS A 20 11.02 22.21 -0.79
CA HIS A 20 9.75 21.84 -1.42
C HIS A 20 9.93 21.40 -2.89
N LEU A 21 10.82 22.09 -3.61
CA LEU A 21 11.15 21.74 -4.97
C LEU A 21 11.80 20.34 -5.06
N SER A 22 12.71 20.02 -4.13
CA SER A 22 13.33 18.68 -4.03
C SER A 22 12.28 17.59 -3.79
N THR A 23 11.33 17.82 -2.88
CA THR A 23 10.23 16.88 -2.64
C THR A 23 9.38 16.68 -3.90
N CYS A 24 9.08 17.75 -4.63
CA CYS A 24 8.34 17.64 -5.90
C CYS A 24 9.09 16.80 -6.95
N TYR A 25 10.41 16.91 -7.05
CA TYR A 25 11.20 16.05 -7.94
C TYR A 25 11.23 14.58 -7.51
N ILE A 26 11.29 14.33 -6.19
CA ILE A 26 11.16 12.96 -5.66
C ILE A 26 9.80 12.37 -6.04
N VAL A 27 8.72 13.14 -5.85
CA VAL A 27 7.37 12.72 -6.25
C VAL A 27 7.28 12.46 -7.75
N LEU A 28 7.86 13.32 -8.59
CA LEU A 28 7.91 13.10 -10.04
C LEU A 28 8.62 11.81 -10.40
N PHE A 29 9.78 11.55 -9.79
CA PHE A 29 10.53 10.29 -9.97
C PHE A 29 9.68 9.07 -9.60
N LEU A 30 9.01 9.12 -8.43
CA LEU A 30 8.14 8.05 -7.97
C LEU A 30 6.92 7.83 -8.88
N ILE A 31 6.34 8.89 -9.45
CA ILE A 31 5.24 8.80 -10.45
C ILE A 31 5.73 8.10 -11.72
N ILE A 32 6.92 8.42 -12.21
CA ILE A 32 7.51 7.76 -13.38
C ILE A 32 7.76 6.27 -13.06
N LEU A 33 8.36 5.97 -11.90
CA LEU A 33 8.59 4.60 -11.43
C LEU A 33 7.28 3.82 -11.31
N GLN A 34 6.23 4.45 -10.76
CA GLN A 34 4.88 3.89 -10.66
C GLN A 34 4.32 3.53 -12.05
N GLY A 35 4.53 4.39 -13.04
CA GLY A 35 4.14 4.12 -14.43
C GLY A 35 4.87 2.91 -15.01
N ILE A 36 6.17 2.78 -14.77
CA ILE A 36 7.00 1.64 -15.21
C ILE A 36 6.53 0.34 -14.54
N ILE A 37 6.29 0.36 -13.23
CA ILE A 37 5.78 -0.80 -12.47
C ILE A 37 4.42 -1.23 -13.02
N GLY A 38 3.50 -0.27 -13.27
CA GLY A 38 2.18 -0.54 -13.84
C GLY A 38 2.26 -1.15 -15.25
N TRP A 39 3.10 -0.59 -16.11
CA TRP A 39 3.35 -1.15 -17.43
C TRP A 39 3.91 -2.57 -17.37
N TYR A 40 4.92 -2.80 -16.51
CA TYR A 40 5.51 -4.13 -16.32
C TYR A 40 4.48 -5.14 -15.77
N MET A 41 3.64 -4.71 -14.84
CA MET A 41 2.58 -5.52 -14.25
C MET A 41 1.64 -6.06 -15.34
N VAL A 42 1.16 -5.20 -16.23
CA VAL A 42 0.24 -5.56 -17.32
C VAL A 42 0.96 -6.43 -18.35
N LYS A 43 2.12 -5.98 -18.86
CA LYS A 43 2.85 -6.69 -19.93
C LYS A 43 3.27 -8.10 -19.53
N SER A 44 3.69 -8.30 -18.29
CA SER A 44 4.20 -9.59 -17.82
C SER A 44 3.12 -10.50 -17.21
N GLY A 45 1.95 -9.97 -16.85
CA GLY A 45 0.86 -10.74 -16.25
C GLY A 45 -0.08 -11.37 -17.27
N LEU A 46 -0.36 -10.68 -18.36
CA LEU A 46 -1.40 -11.06 -19.33
C LEU A 46 -0.89 -11.93 -20.50
N VAL A 47 0.36 -12.37 -20.50
CA VAL A 47 0.92 -13.21 -21.58
C VAL A 47 0.42 -14.65 -21.51
N ASN A 48 0.34 -15.21 -20.31
CA ASN A 48 -0.03 -16.62 -20.10
C ASN A 48 -1.22 -16.82 -19.12
N LYS A 49 -1.73 -15.76 -18.52
CA LYS A 49 -2.83 -15.79 -17.55
C LYS A 49 -3.79 -14.64 -17.82
N VAL A 50 -5.08 -14.85 -17.53
CA VAL A 50 -6.12 -13.81 -17.65
C VAL A 50 -6.03 -12.75 -16.54
N SER A 51 -5.29 -13.04 -15.46
CA SER A 51 -5.15 -12.18 -14.28
C SER A 51 -3.72 -11.71 -14.06
N VAL A 52 -3.58 -10.51 -13.50
CA VAL A 52 -2.30 -9.97 -13.09
C VAL A 52 -1.84 -10.62 -11.79
N SER A 53 -0.52 -10.87 -11.63
CA SER A 53 0.03 -11.41 -10.39
C SER A 53 -0.29 -10.50 -9.20
N HIS A 54 -0.83 -11.07 -8.12
CA HIS A 54 -1.17 -10.38 -6.88
C HIS A 54 0.06 -9.72 -6.21
N TYR A 55 1.26 -10.31 -6.37
CA TYR A 55 2.53 -9.71 -5.89
C TYR A 55 2.84 -8.39 -6.61
N ARG A 56 2.69 -8.33 -7.93
CA ARG A 56 2.95 -7.12 -8.71
C ARG A 56 1.88 -6.06 -8.44
N LEU A 57 0.63 -6.48 -8.30
CA LEU A 57 -0.49 -5.61 -7.93
C LEU A 57 -0.23 -4.97 -6.57
N SER A 58 0.25 -5.73 -5.58
CA SER A 58 0.52 -5.21 -4.24
C SER A 58 1.67 -4.20 -4.23
N ILE A 59 2.75 -4.45 -4.98
CA ILE A 59 3.87 -3.50 -5.11
C ILE A 59 3.37 -2.19 -5.74
N HIS A 60 2.59 -2.28 -6.81
CA HIS A 60 2.03 -1.10 -7.49
C HIS A 60 1.12 -0.29 -6.55
N LEU A 61 0.21 -0.93 -5.85
CA LEU A 61 -0.69 -0.28 -4.89
C LEU A 61 0.06 0.32 -3.70
N PHE A 62 1.01 -0.42 -3.13
CA PHE A 62 1.86 0.06 -2.03
C PHE A 62 2.63 1.32 -2.40
N MET A 63 3.25 1.36 -3.59
CA MET A 63 3.95 2.53 -4.11
C MET A 63 3.01 3.73 -4.29
N ALA A 64 1.78 3.50 -4.78
CA ALA A 64 0.79 4.56 -4.91
C ALA A 64 0.46 5.21 -3.55
N PHE A 65 0.28 4.42 -2.50
CA PHE A 65 0.05 4.93 -1.15
C PHE A 65 1.24 5.69 -0.58
N ILE A 66 2.49 5.25 -0.84
CA ILE A 66 3.69 6.01 -0.46
C ILE A 66 3.69 7.39 -1.12
N ILE A 67 3.38 7.46 -2.41
CA ILE A 67 3.30 8.75 -3.15
C ILE A 67 2.25 9.65 -2.51
N ILE A 68 1.06 9.13 -2.20
CA ILE A 68 -0.02 9.88 -1.53
C ILE A 68 0.44 10.41 -0.16
N CYS A 69 1.11 9.57 0.65
CA CYS A 69 1.64 9.99 1.95
C CYS A 69 2.66 11.12 1.83
N ILE A 70 3.58 11.05 0.86
CA ILE A 70 4.59 12.10 0.64
C ILE A 70 3.92 13.41 0.19
N ILE A 71 2.97 13.33 -0.76
CA ILE A 71 2.24 14.52 -1.23
C ILE A 71 1.45 15.15 -0.08
N PHE A 72 0.73 14.34 0.70
CA PHE A 72 -0.06 14.81 1.83
C PHE A 72 0.83 15.48 2.90
N TRP A 73 1.97 14.86 3.21
CA TRP A 73 2.95 15.43 4.12
C TRP A 73 3.47 16.78 3.61
N GLU A 74 3.76 16.88 2.32
CA GLU A 74 4.24 18.12 1.72
C GLU A 74 3.19 19.25 1.77
N ILE A 75 1.93 18.91 1.51
CA ILE A 75 0.80 19.85 1.67
C ILE A 75 0.73 20.40 3.11
N LEU A 76 0.91 19.52 4.11
CA LEU A 76 0.90 19.94 5.52
C LEU A 76 2.08 20.86 5.86
N ASN A 77 3.28 20.58 5.32
CA ASN A 77 4.46 21.42 5.52
C ASN A 77 4.28 22.82 4.91
N VAL A 78 3.79 22.89 3.69
CA VAL A 78 3.49 24.15 3.00
C VAL A 78 2.42 24.93 3.77
N LYS A 79 1.30 24.29 4.16
CA LYS A 79 0.22 24.95 4.90
C LYS A 79 0.66 25.50 6.26
N ARG A 80 1.57 24.80 6.95
CA ARG A 80 2.05 25.18 8.28
C ARG A 80 3.27 26.12 8.25
N ASN A 81 3.79 26.41 7.07
CA ASN A 81 5.04 27.13 6.86
C ASN A 81 6.18 26.62 7.75
N SER A 82 6.26 25.30 7.93
CA SER A 82 7.22 24.64 8.79
C SER A 82 7.77 23.38 8.13
N LEU A 83 9.10 23.30 8.02
CA LEU A 83 9.81 22.11 7.54
C LEU A 83 9.99 21.13 8.71
N LYS A 84 8.97 20.37 9.04
CA LYS A 84 9.07 19.29 10.04
C LYS A 84 9.66 18.04 9.42
N LYS A 85 10.60 17.40 10.13
CA LYS A 85 11.11 16.06 9.75
C LYS A 85 10.00 15.03 9.90
N PHE A 86 9.88 14.13 8.93
CA PHE A 86 8.88 13.07 8.92
C PHE A 86 9.01 12.14 10.13
N PHE A 87 10.24 11.81 10.50
CA PHE A 87 10.54 10.98 11.67
C PHE A 87 11.06 11.84 12.82
N LEU A 88 10.21 12.15 13.78
CA LEU A 88 10.62 12.69 15.07
C LEU A 88 10.82 11.52 16.04
N ASN A 89 12.03 11.36 16.52
CA ASN A 89 12.43 10.27 17.41
C ASN A 89 11.94 10.51 18.86
N LYS A 90 10.62 10.64 19.05
CA LYS A 90 9.98 10.75 20.36
C LYS A 90 9.28 9.44 20.68
N LYS A 91 9.40 8.95 21.91
CA LYS A 91 8.70 7.72 22.40
C LYS A 91 7.19 7.74 22.13
N GLU A 92 6.58 8.91 22.20
CA GLU A 92 5.15 9.15 21.94
C GLU A 92 4.69 8.80 20.52
N ASN A 93 5.63 8.66 19.57
CA ASN A 93 5.31 8.37 18.18
C ASN A 93 5.28 6.88 17.84
N TYR A 94 5.70 5.96 18.73
CA TYR A 94 5.69 4.51 18.44
C TYR A 94 4.30 3.97 18.16
N PHE A 95 3.28 4.50 18.84
CA PHE A 95 1.88 4.18 18.57
C PHE A 95 1.53 4.46 17.11
N PHE A 96 1.83 5.65 16.60
CA PHE A 96 1.53 6.02 15.21
C PHE A 96 2.37 5.24 14.20
N TYR A 97 3.63 4.95 14.49
CA TYR A 97 4.47 4.15 13.59
C TYR A 97 3.96 2.71 13.47
N PHE A 98 3.52 2.12 14.58
CA PHE A 98 2.89 0.80 14.55
C PHE A 98 1.57 0.82 13.78
N LEU A 99 0.74 1.85 13.99
CA LEU A 99 -0.50 2.03 13.23
C LEU A 99 -0.23 2.14 11.73
N PHE A 100 0.74 2.96 11.32
CA PHE A 100 1.14 3.06 9.92
C PHE A 100 1.61 1.72 9.37
N PHE A 101 2.41 0.98 10.12
CA PHE A 101 2.90 -0.33 9.71
C PHE A 101 1.75 -1.31 9.44
N ILE A 102 0.80 -1.43 10.36
CA ILE A 102 -0.34 -2.36 10.18
C ILE A 102 -1.29 -1.90 9.07
N ILE A 103 -1.47 -0.59 8.84
CA ILE A 103 -2.23 -0.06 7.71
C ILE A 103 -1.56 -0.42 6.38
N PHE A 104 -0.24 -0.25 6.26
CA PHE A 104 0.48 -0.65 5.05
C PHE A 104 0.43 -2.16 4.81
N LEU A 105 0.53 -2.97 5.88
CA LEU A 105 0.33 -4.42 5.78
C LEU A 105 -1.08 -4.76 5.29
N GLN A 106 -2.10 -4.08 5.79
CA GLN A 106 -3.49 -4.24 5.36
C GLN A 106 -3.68 -3.91 3.88
N ILE A 107 -3.00 -2.87 3.37
CA ILE A 107 -3.03 -2.49 1.95
C ILE A 107 -2.43 -3.61 1.08
N ILE A 108 -1.29 -4.18 1.48
CA ILE A 108 -0.64 -5.29 0.76
C ILE A 108 -1.56 -6.52 0.74
N LEU A 109 -2.12 -6.90 1.90
CA LEU A 109 -3.04 -8.03 1.99
C LEU A 109 -4.33 -7.79 1.20
N GLY A 110 -4.84 -6.54 1.19
CA GLY A 110 -6.00 -6.17 0.36
C GLY A 110 -5.73 -6.32 -1.14
N ALA A 111 -4.52 -5.97 -1.60
CA ALA A 111 -4.10 -6.18 -2.97
C ALA A 111 -4.00 -7.68 -3.31
N PHE A 112 -3.54 -8.52 -2.35
CA PHE A 112 -3.51 -9.98 -2.52
C PHE A 112 -4.93 -10.55 -2.60
N VAL A 113 -5.84 -10.14 -1.71
CA VAL A 113 -7.25 -10.54 -1.77
C VAL A 113 -7.88 -10.20 -3.12
N SER A 114 -7.61 -8.99 -3.63
CA SER A 114 -8.11 -8.54 -4.94
C SER A 114 -7.48 -9.31 -6.10
N GLY A 115 -6.16 -9.47 -6.09
CA GLY A 115 -5.43 -10.14 -7.20
C GLY A 115 -5.66 -11.64 -7.30
N LEU A 116 -6.03 -12.28 -6.19
CA LEU A 116 -6.39 -13.71 -6.12
C LEU A 116 -7.91 -13.95 -6.22
N ASP A 117 -8.75 -12.91 -6.30
CA ASP A 117 -10.21 -13.04 -6.12
C ASP A 117 -10.61 -13.72 -4.79
N ALA A 118 -9.72 -13.70 -3.81
CA ALA A 118 -9.87 -14.43 -2.55
C ALA A 118 -11.10 -13.98 -1.73
N GLY A 119 -11.58 -12.76 -1.93
CA GLY A 119 -12.80 -12.26 -1.28
C GLY A 119 -14.08 -13.00 -1.63
N LYS A 120 -14.07 -13.82 -2.70
CA LYS A 120 -15.24 -14.56 -3.19
C LYS A 120 -15.39 -15.94 -2.54
N ILE A 121 -14.36 -16.46 -1.85
CA ILE A 121 -14.34 -17.85 -1.33
C ILE A 121 -15.16 -18.00 -0.06
N TYR A 122 -14.89 -17.13 0.93
CA TYR A 122 -15.63 -17.13 2.18
C TYR A 122 -16.48 -15.88 2.28
N GLN A 123 -17.79 -16.03 2.11
CA GLN A 123 -18.76 -14.90 2.12
C GLN A 123 -19.46 -14.73 3.47
N THR A 124 -19.16 -15.59 4.44
CA THR A 124 -19.70 -15.56 5.79
C THR A 124 -18.85 -14.71 6.72
N TRP A 125 -19.47 -14.16 7.77
CA TRP A 125 -18.83 -13.38 8.82
C TRP A 125 -19.53 -13.62 10.16
N PRO A 126 -18.82 -13.73 11.28
CA PRO A 126 -17.36 -13.61 11.48
C PRO A 126 -16.58 -14.87 11.09
N LEU A 127 -17.26 -16.01 10.92
CA LEU A 127 -16.64 -17.29 10.57
C LEU A 127 -16.33 -17.35 9.07
N MET A 128 -15.41 -18.22 8.69
CA MET A 128 -15.11 -18.62 7.32
C MET A 128 -15.84 -19.93 7.04
N ASN A 129 -17.12 -19.87 6.66
CA ASN A 129 -18.14 -20.91 6.68
C ASN A 129 -18.45 -21.40 8.11
N TYR A 130 -17.96 -22.59 8.50
CA TYR A 130 -18.27 -23.21 9.80
C TYR A 130 -17.18 -23.01 10.86
N SER A 131 -15.99 -22.55 10.47
CA SER A 131 -14.85 -22.37 11.37
C SER A 131 -14.28 -20.95 11.28
N TYR A 132 -13.53 -20.51 12.29
CA TYR A 132 -12.82 -19.25 12.28
C TYR A 132 -11.61 -19.27 11.34
N PHE A 133 -10.90 -20.41 11.29
CA PHE A 133 -9.78 -20.66 10.42
C PHE A 133 -10.27 -21.27 9.09
N PRO A 134 -9.68 -20.92 7.92
CA PRO A 134 -10.11 -21.45 6.63
C PRO A 134 -9.89 -22.96 6.52
N ASN A 135 -10.91 -23.69 6.07
CA ASN A 135 -10.90 -25.16 6.00
C ASN A 135 -10.04 -25.70 4.83
N ASP A 136 -9.70 -24.85 3.88
CA ASP A 136 -8.85 -25.20 2.72
C ASP A 136 -7.34 -25.14 3.05
N VAL A 137 -6.96 -24.74 4.26
CA VAL A 137 -5.57 -24.64 4.71
C VAL A 137 -5.28 -25.71 5.77
N SER A 138 -4.36 -26.64 5.47
CA SER A 138 -3.89 -27.63 6.45
C SER A 138 -2.81 -27.00 7.34
N ILE A 139 -2.94 -27.19 8.67
CA ILE A 139 -2.00 -26.68 9.69
C ILE A 139 -0.84 -27.65 9.92
N ASP A 140 -0.86 -28.83 9.28
CA ASP A 140 0.11 -29.91 9.53
C ASP A 140 1.56 -29.51 9.19
N ASN A 141 1.74 -28.51 8.34
CA ASN A 141 3.04 -27.99 8.01
C ASN A 141 3.07 -26.47 8.20
N PHE A 142 4.01 -25.98 9.01
CA PHE A 142 4.22 -24.55 9.25
C PHE A 142 4.43 -23.73 7.97
N LYS A 143 4.99 -24.34 6.90
CA LYS A 143 5.15 -23.69 5.60
C LYS A 143 3.83 -23.28 4.97
N ASN A 144 2.76 -24.04 5.23
CA ASN A 144 1.42 -23.74 4.68
C ASN A 144 0.87 -22.41 5.20
N LEU A 145 1.28 -21.97 6.39
CA LEU A 145 0.90 -20.67 6.94
C LEU A 145 1.57 -19.48 6.23
N PHE A 146 2.59 -19.73 5.42
CA PHE A 146 3.28 -18.70 4.61
C PHE A 146 3.01 -18.87 3.11
N ASP A 147 2.00 -19.64 2.76
CA ASP A 147 1.55 -19.78 1.38
C ASP A 147 0.66 -18.58 0.99
N PHE A 148 1.27 -17.55 0.43
CA PHE A 148 0.57 -16.36 -0.04
C PHE A 148 -0.16 -16.54 -1.37
N ASP A 149 -0.13 -17.72 -1.96
CA ASP A 149 -0.99 -18.11 -3.10
C ASP A 149 -2.31 -18.75 -2.62
N SER A 150 -2.41 -19.12 -1.33
CA SER A 150 -3.63 -19.66 -0.74
C SER A 150 -4.69 -18.58 -0.54
N HIS A 151 -5.80 -18.70 -1.25
CA HIS A 151 -6.90 -17.74 -1.24
C HIS A 151 -7.56 -17.63 0.15
N GLY A 152 -7.81 -18.74 0.83
CA GLY A 152 -8.40 -18.76 2.16
C GLY A 152 -7.50 -18.12 3.20
N LEU A 153 -6.20 -18.41 3.15
CA LEU A 153 -5.23 -17.88 4.08
C LEU A 153 -5.08 -16.36 3.94
N ILE A 154 -5.01 -15.85 2.71
CA ILE A 154 -4.91 -14.41 2.45
C ILE A 154 -6.15 -13.67 2.91
N GLN A 155 -7.35 -14.23 2.66
CA GLN A 155 -8.59 -13.65 3.16
C GLN A 155 -8.62 -13.64 4.70
N PHE A 156 -8.14 -14.70 5.34
CA PHE A 156 -8.03 -14.81 6.79
C PHE A 156 -7.11 -13.73 7.37
N TYR A 157 -5.89 -13.58 6.84
CA TYR A 157 -4.96 -12.56 7.31
C TYR A 157 -5.50 -11.15 7.11
N HIS A 158 -6.08 -10.85 5.96
CA HIS A 158 -6.67 -9.55 5.67
C HIS A 158 -7.78 -9.19 6.67
N ARG A 159 -8.67 -10.13 7.01
CA ARG A 159 -9.72 -9.94 8.03
C ARG A 159 -9.14 -9.69 9.41
N ASN A 160 -8.17 -10.51 9.84
CA ASN A 160 -7.59 -10.40 11.19
C ASN A 160 -6.81 -9.09 11.38
N ILE A 161 -6.05 -8.64 10.37
CA ILE A 161 -5.38 -7.35 10.44
C ILE A 161 -6.40 -6.20 10.47
N ALA A 162 -7.51 -6.30 9.74
CA ALA A 162 -8.59 -5.31 9.83
C ALA A 162 -9.19 -5.24 11.23
N TYR A 163 -9.44 -6.38 11.90
CA TYR A 163 -9.91 -6.41 13.29
C TYR A 163 -8.89 -5.77 14.23
N LEU A 164 -7.60 -6.10 14.07
CA LEU A 164 -6.52 -5.52 14.87
C LEU A 164 -6.46 -4.00 14.72
N ILE A 165 -6.58 -3.47 13.50
CA ILE A 165 -6.63 -2.02 13.25
C ILE A 165 -7.84 -1.41 13.96
N THR A 166 -9.01 -2.02 13.83
CA THR A 166 -10.26 -1.51 14.44
C THR A 166 -10.19 -1.45 15.97
N ILE A 167 -9.54 -2.44 16.60
CA ILE A 167 -9.37 -2.46 18.05
C ILE A 167 -8.29 -1.46 18.49
N TYR A 168 -7.28 -1.24 17.66
CA TYR A 168 -6.14 -0.37 17.97
C TYR A 168 -6.47 1.12 17.89
N VAL A 169 -7.41 1.52 17.04
CA VAL A 169 -7.85 2.91 16.82
C VAL A 169 -8.98 3.30 17.74
#